data_9be7b3e06bd18ae92c57af3c02c60091
#
_entry.id   9be7b3e06bd18ae92c57af3c02c60091
#
_cell.length_a   1.000
_cell.length_b   1.000
_cell.length_c   1.000
_cell.angle_alpha   90.00
_cell.angle_beta   90.00
_cell.angle_gamma   90.00
#
_symmetry.space_group_name_H-M   'P 1'
#
loop_
_entity.id
_entity.type
_entity.pdbx_description
1 polymer ?
#
loop_
_entity_poly.entity_id
_entity_poly.type
_entity_poly.pdbx_seq_one_letter_code
_entity_poly.pdbx_strand_id
1 'polypeptide(L)'
;NISALLLEKEDDVCKGITRANSAICYAGYDNKPGSLKAELTVRGNANMGSLCEELEVPFSRCGSLLLTYDADSVPKLERKLQNGIRNGVPGLQMLTGREAETMEPMLRPGVAAALYAPTTGTVNPWQLGIAAYENALQNGAQAMLETEVLGIRKSGDGYILETNKGEIHCKMVFNCAGLHADRVQELIFEPSVRLRLDGAEYLVLDRMAPKPCRVIFHQA
;
A
#
# COMPACT_ATOMS: atom_id res chain seq x y z
N ASN A 1 21.55 -5.47 19.92
CA ASN A 1 21.55 -4.38 18.93
C ASN A 1 21.69 -5.00 17.54
N ILE A 2 20.79 -4.64 16.63
CA ILE A 2 20.88 -5.00 15.21
C ILE A 2 21.37 -3.76 14.49
N SER A 3 22.46 -3.85 13.70
CA SER A 3 22.84 -2.80 12.76
C SER A 3 22.08 -3.03 11.46
N ALA A 4 21.49 -1.97 10.92
CA ALA A 4 20.77 -2.00 9.66
C ALA A 4 21.41 -1.02 8.67
N LEU A 5 21.53 -1.46 7.41
CA LEU A 5 22.00 -0.63 6.30
C LEU A 5 20.95 -0.69 5.18
N LEU A 6 20.46 0.45 4.76
CA LEU A 6 19.59 0.60 3.60
C LEU A 6 20.45 0.92 2.38
N LEU A 7 20.24 0.18 1.30
CA LEU A 7 20.84 0.43 -0.01
C LEU A 7 19.73 0.89 -0.97
N GLU A 8 19.88 2.04 -1.58
CA GLU A 8 18.98 2.58 -2.56
C GLU A 8 19.76 2.97 -3.82
N LYS A 9 19.32 2.49 -4.98
CA LYS A 9 19.98 2.78 -6.25
C LYS A 9 19.78 4.20 -6.74
N GLU A 10 18.68 4.84 -6.33
CA GLU A 10 18.39 6.22 -6.68
C GLU A 10 19.15 7.20 -5.78
N ASP A 11 19.16 8.47 -6.17
CA ASP A 11 19.79 9.58 -5.43
C ASP A 11 18.98 10.04 -4.21
N ASP A 12 17.76 9.48 -4.02
CA ASP A 12 16.88 9.78 -2.89
C ASP A 12 15.89 8.63 -2.65
N VAL A 13 15.27 8.62 -1.46
CA VAL A 13 14.22 7.67 -1.10
C VAL A 13 12.89 7.99 -1.78
N CYS A 14 11.97 7.03 -1.79
CA CYS A 14 10.61 7.17 -2.32
C CYS A 14 10.51 7.49 -3.82
N LYS A 15 11.55 7.30 -4.62
CA LYS A 15 11.53 7.61 -6.07
C LYS A 15 10.81 6.58 -6.94
N GLY A 16 10.47 5.42 -6.37
CA GLY A 16 9.68 4.37 -7.04
C GLY A 16 8.16 4.56 -6.88
N ILE A 17 7.43 3.44 -6.70
CA ILE A 17 5.96 3.41 -6.54
C ILE A 17 5.49 4.13 -5.28
N THR A 18 6.33 4.28 -4.25
CA THR A 18 5.98 5.01 -3.03
C THR A 18 5.44 6.41 -3.33
N ARG A 19 5.93 7.08 -4.36
CA ARG A 19 5.44 8.40 -4.78
C ARG A 19 4.33 8.35 -5.84
N ALA A 20 4.04 7.20 -6.42
CA ALA A 20 3.14 7.03 -7.56
C ALA A 20 2.08 5.97 -7.26
N ASN A 21 1.19 6.28 -6.32
CA ASN A 21 0.08 5.42 -5.90
C ASN A 21 -1.15 6.25 -5.52
N SER A 22 -2.25 5.58 -5.19
CA SER A 22 -3.52 6.22 -4.85
C SER A 22 -3.61 6.81 -3.44
N ALA A 23 -2.57 6.72 -2.63
CA ALA A 23 -2.54 7.20 -1.24
C ALA A 23 -3.59 6.54 -0.30
N ILE A 24 -4.20 5.44 -0.71
CA ILE A 24 -5.31 4.80 -0.02
C ILE A 24 -4.80 3.69 0.90
N CYS A 25 -5.18 3.78 2.18
CA CYS A 25 -5.06 2.70 3.14
C CYS A 25 -6.33 1.84 3.07
N TYR A 26 -6.27 0.73 2.32
CA TYR A 26 -7.41 -0.13 2.03
C TYR A 26 -7.92 -0.86 3.28
N ALA A 27 -9.24 -1.00 3.40
CA ALA A 27 -9.87 -1.75 4.50
C ALA A 27 -9.63 -3.27 4.45
N GLY A 28 -9.52 -3.87 3.24
CA GLY A 28 -9.20 -5.29 3.08
C GLY A 28 -10.38 -6.19 2.67
N TYR A 29 -11.55 -5.63 2.38
CA TYR A 29 -12.73 -6.42 1.96
C TYR A 29 -12.60 -7.06 0.58
N ASP A 30 -11.69 -6.57 -0.26
CA ASP A 30 -11.51 -7.01 -1.65
C ASP A 30 -10.55 -8.21 -1.78
N ASN A 31 -9.80 -8.51 -0.74
CA ASN A 31 -8.81 -9.58 -0.75
C ASN A 31 -9.47 -10.95 -0.53
N LYS A 32 -8.88 -11.99 -1.16
CA LYS A 32 -9.33 -13.37 -0.99
C LYS A 32 -9.20 -13.80 0.48
N PRO A 33 -10.28 -14.26 1.13
CA PRO A 33 -10.23 -14.72 2.51
C PRO A 33 -9.20 -15.84 2.71
N GLY A 34 -8.49 -15.81 3.84
CA GLY A 34 -7.46 -16.77 4.20
C GLY A 34 -6.12 -16.56 3.49
N SER A 35 -5.98 -15.52 2.66
CA SER A 35 -4.69 -15.17 2.07
C SER A 35 -3.87 -14.27 3.00
N LEU A 36 -2.54 -14.40 2.94
CA LEU A 36 -1.63 -13.50 3.66
C LEU A 36 -1.89 -12.02 3.31
N LYS A 37 -2.25 -11.74 2.06
CA LYS A 37 -2.63 -10.39 1.62
C LYS A 37 -3.84 -9.86 2.40
N ALA A 38 -4.88 -10.69 2.64
CA ALA A 38 -6.05 -10.28 3.40
C ALA A 38 -5.67 -9.96 4.86
N GLU A 39 -4.94 -10.87 5.51
CA GLU A 39 -4.47 -10.70 6.89
C GLU A 39 -3.64 -9.43 7.05
N LEU A 40 -2.60 -9.26 6.23
CA LEU A 40 -1.69 -8.12 6.32
C LEU A 40 -2.35 -6.79 5.96
N THR A 41 -3.33 -6.79 5.04
CA THR A 41 -4.07 -5.56 4.70
C THR A 41 -4.92 -5.09 5.88
N VAL A 42 -5.68 -6.00 6.52
CA VAL A 42 -6.52 -5.66 7.67
C VAL A 42 -5.68 -5.23 8.87
N ARG A 43 -4.60 -5.95 9.15
CA ARG A 43 -3.66 -5.63 10.23
C ARG A 43 -2.95 -4.31 9.98
N GLY A 44 -2.47 -4.06 8.75
CA GLY A 44 -1.83 -2.80 8.36
C GLY A 44 -2.79 -1.61 8.45
N ASN A 45 -4.06 -1.79 8.02
CA ASN A 45 -5.09 -0.76 8.16
C ASN A 45 -5.35 -0.42 9.64
N ALA A 46 -5.44 -1.42 10.50
CA ALA A 46 -5.67 -1.21 11.93
C ALA A 46 -4.53 -0.40 12.59
N ASN A 47 -3.27 -0.68 12.21
CA ASN A 47 -2.09 -0.06 12.79
C ASN A 47 -1.71 1.29 12.14
N MET A 48 -2.27 1.62 10.97
CA MET A 48 -1.84 2.81 10.21
C MET A 48 -2.01 4.11 11.00
N GLY A 49 -3.07 4.24 11.80
CA GLY A 49 -3.31 5.45 12.58
C GLY A 49 -2.21 5.70 13.61
N SER A 50 -1.88 4.70 14.44
CA SER A 50 -0.83 4.81 15.45
C SER A 50 0.56 5.00 14.82
N LEU A 51 0.84 4.28 13.73
CA LEU A 51 2.10 4.47 13.02
C LEU A 51 2.26 5.90 12.48
N CYS A 52 1.20 6.44 11.89
CA CYS A 52 1.23 7.82 11.38
C CYS A 52 1.34 8.85 12.51
N GLU A 53 0.72 8.60 13.65
CA GLU A 53 0.86 9.43 14.85
C GLU A 53 2.31 9.41 15.39
N GLU A 54 2.92 8.24 15.52
CA GLU A 54 4.31 8.09 15.96
C GLU A 54 5.31 8.76 15.00
N LEU A 55 5.02 8.75 13.69
CA LEU A 55 5.86 9.35 12.65
C LEU A 55 5.49 10.80 12.33
N GLU A 56 4.53 11.39 13.05
CA GLU A 56 4.01 12.75 12.80
C GLU A 56 3.51 12.97 11.36
N VAL A 57 2.94 11.93 10.75
CA VAL A 57 2.40 11.95 9.38
C VAL A 57 0.88 12.10 9.42
N PRO A 58 0.29 13.07 8.70
CA PRO A 58 -1.16 13.19 8.64
C PRO A 58 -1.82 11.95 8.05
N PHE A 59 -2.80 11.39 8.76
CA PHE A 59 -3.64 10.28 8.33
C PHE A 59 -5.12 10.65 8.48
N SER A 60 -5.90 10.42 7.42
CA SER A 60 -7.36 10.66 7.44
C SER A 60 -8.11 9.36 7.27
N ARG A 61 -8.90 8.98 8.28
CA ARG A 61 -9.80 7.83 8.22
C ARG A 61 -11.16 8.27 7.67
N CYS A 62 -11.19 8.57 6.36
CA CYS A 62 -12.36 9.14 5.68
C CYS A 62 -13.42 8.11 5.27
N GLY A 63 -13.12 6.83 5.33
CA GLY A 63 -13.97 5.76 4.81
C GLY A 63 -13.97 5.67 3.28
N SER A 64 -14.61 4.63 2.76
CA SER A 64 -14.82 4.46 1.32
C SER A 64 -16.20 3.93 0.99
N LEU A 65 -16.68 4.26 -0.20
CA LEU A 65 -17.85 3.70 -0.84
C LEU A 65 -17.42 2.93 -2.09
N LEU A 66 -17.66 1.63 -2.13
CA LEU A 66 -17.63 0.87 -3.37
C LEU A 66 -19.08 0.80 -3.87
N LEU A 67 -19.39 1.50 -4.95
CA LEU A 67 -20.74 1.67 -5.44
C LEU A 67 -20.95 1.07 -6.84
N THR A 68 -22.20 0.81 -7.17
CA THR A 68 -22.65 0.46 -8.51
C THR A 68 -23.90 1.23 -8.89
N TYR A 69 -24.01 1.56 -10.17
CA TYR A 69 -25.23 2.11 -10.78
C TYR A 69 -26.07 1.03 -11.46
N ASP A 70 -25.56 -0.19 -11.53
CA ASP A 70 -26.20 -1.34 -12.14
C ASP A 70 -26.75 -2.28 -11.06
N ALA A 71 -28.06 -2.51 -11.07
CA ALA A 71 -28.73 -3.40 -10.13
C ALA A 71 -28.23 -4.85 -10.24
N ASP A 72 -27.85 -5.30 -11.43
CA ASP A 72 -27.34 -6.66 -11.65
C ASP A 72 -25.94 -6.87 -11.05
N SER A 73 -25.24 -5.79 -10.73
CA SER A 73 -23.94 -5.82 -10.06
C SER A 73 -24.03 -5.78 -8.52
N VAL A 74 -25.20 -5.56 -7.93
CA VAL A 74 -25.39 -5.56 -6.45
C VAL A 74 -24.90 -6.86 -5.79
N PRO A 75 -25.15 -8.07 -6.33
CA PRO A 75 -24.63 -9.32 -5.76
C PRO A 75 -23.08 -9.37 -5.72
N LYS A 76 -22.38 -8.61 -6.55
CA LYS A 76 -20.91 -8.50 -6.48
C LYS A 76 -20.48 -7.76 -5.20
N LEU A 77 -21.20 -6.68 -4.83
CA LEU A 77 -20.95 -5.94 -3.59
C LEU A 77 -21.23 -6.81 -2.35
N GLU A 78 -22.31 -7.59 -2.38
CA GLU A 78 -22.65 -8.52 -1.30
C GLU A 78 -21.56 -9.57 -1.09
N ARG A 79 -21.00 -10.12 -2.18
CA ARG A 79 -19.86 -11.04 -2.08
C ARG A 79 -18.64 -10.36 -1.46
N LYS A 80 -18.37 -9.10 -1.81
CA LYS A 80 -17.27 -8.33 -1.21
C LYS A 80 -17.52 -8.03 0.28
N LEU A 81 -18.76 -7.74 0.67
CA LEU A 81 -19.14 -7.64 2.07
C LEU A 81 -18.82 -8.94 2.82
N GLN A 82 -19.26 -10.09 2.30
CA GLN A 82 -19.00 -11.38 2.93
C GLN A 82 -17.51 -11.69 3.01
N ASN A 83 -16.73 -11.36 1.99
CA ASN A 83 -15.27 -11.49 2.02
C ASN A 83 -14.65 -10.61 3.11
N GLY A 84 -15.10 -9.35 3.20
CA GLY A 84 -14.61 -8.41 4.22
C GLY A 84 -14.94 -8.87 5.65
N ILE A 85 -16.15 -9.41 5.88
CA ILE A 85 -16.53 -10.00 7.17
C ILE A 85 -15.60 -11.17 7.52
N ARG A 86 -15.35 -12.09 6.56
CA ARG A 86 -14.42 -13.23 6.75
C ARG A 86 -12.98 -12.78 6.99
N ASN A 87 -12.58 -11.66 6.40
CA ASN A 87 -11.25 -11.07 6.60
C ASN A 87 -11.13 -10.29 7.93
N GLY A 88 -12.23 -10.10 8.66
CA GLY A 88 -12.24 -9.37 9.92
C GLY A 88 -12.25 -7.84 9.75
N VAL A 89 -12.69 -7.33 8.60
CA VAL A 89 -12.83 -5.88 8.37
C VAL A 89 -13.99 -5.34 9.20
N PRO A 90 -13.75 -4.41 10.16
CA PRO A 90 -14.82 -3.93 11.03
C PRO A 90 -15.73 -2.91 10.35
N GLY A 91 -16.99 -2.90 10.75
CA GLY A 91 -17.95 -1.83 10.45
C GLY A 91 -18.43 -1.76 8.99
N LEU A 92 -18.22 -2.80 8.18
CA LEU A 92 -18.74 -2.86 6.81
C LEU A 92 -20.26 -2.84 6.78
N GLN A 93 -20.84 -2.07 5.87
CA GLN A 93 -22.28 -1.93 5.72
C GLN A 93 -22.68 -1.88 4.24
N MET A 94 -23.75 -2.60 3.87
CA MET A 94 -24.44 -2.34 2.62
C MET A 94 -25.38 -1.14 2.80
N LEU A 95 -25.29 -0.22 1.86
CA LEU A 95 -26.12 0.97 1.78
C LEU A 95 -27.01 0.90 0.56
N THR A 96 -28.25 1.40 0.70
CA THR A 96 -29.09 1.74 -0.44
C THR A 96 -28.47 2.91 -1.21
N GLY A 97 -28.87 3.08 -2.48
CA GLY A 97 -28.39 4.20 -3.29
C GLY A 97 -28.67 5.55 -2.61
N ARG A 98 -29.85 5.73 -2.02
CA ARG A 98 -30.22 6.95 -1.31
C ARG A 98 -29.37 7.25 -0.08
N GLU A 99 -29.03 6.22 0.68
CA GLU A 99 -28.12 6.37 1.84
C GLU A 99 -26.72 6.74 1.37
N ALA A 100 -26.22 6.12 0.31
CA ALA A 100 -24.91 6.44 -0.28
C ALA A 100 -24.87 7.90 -0.81
N GLU A 101 -25.88 8.33 -1.53
CA GLU A 101 -26.02 9.70 -2.05
C GLU A 101 -26.16 10.75 -0.94
N THR A 102 -26.82 10.40 0.16
CA THR A 102 -26.90 11.24 1.37
C THR A 102 -25.55 11.35 2.05
N MET A 103 -24.82 10.23 2.13
CA MET A 103 -23.52 10.15 2.76
C MET A 103 -22.44 10.88 1.95
N GLU A 104 -22.54 10.87 0.63
CA GLU A 104 -21.60 11.52 -0.31
C GLU A 104 -22.36 12.31 -1.37
N PRO A 105 -22.63 13.61 -1.11
CA PRO A 105 -23.45 14.45 -1.99
C PRO A 105 -22.85 14.71 -3.38
N MET A 106 -21.58 14.39 -3.59
CA MET A 106 -20.93 14.52 -4.90
C MET A 106 -21.24 13.35 -5.84
N LEU A 107 -21.90 12.30 -5.37
CA LEU A 107 -22.30 11.21 -6.25
C LEU A 107 -23.36 11.65 -7.25
N ARG A 108 -23.24 11.16 -8.48
CA ARG A 108 -24.31 11.28 -9.44
C ARG A 108 -25.53 10.51 -8.94
N PRO A 109 -26.77 11.06 -9.07
CA PRO A 109 -27.99 10.34 -8.71
C PRO A 109 -28.14 9.01 -9.44
N GLY A 110 -28.85 8.07 -8.80
CA GLY A 110 -29.16 6.77 -9.40
C GLY A 110 -28.21 5.64 -8.98
N VAL A 111 -27.49 5.80 -7.88
CA VAL A 111 -26.73 4.70 -7.26
C VAL A 111 -27.68 3.56 -6.92
N ALA A 112 -27.40 2.34 -7.39
CA ALA A 112 -28.21 1.16 -7.08
C ALA A 112 -27.92 0.64 -5.66
N ALA A 113 -26.65 0.53 -5.30
CA ALA A 113 -26.19 0.15 -3.95
C ALA A 113 -24.73 0.56 -3.74
N ALA A 114 -24.29 0.58 -2.48
CA ALA A 114 -22.90 0.79 -2.11
C ALA A 114 -22.48 -0.10 -0.93
N LEU A 115 -21.22 -0.53 -0.92
CA LEU A 115 -20.56 -1.12 0.24
C LEU A 115 -19.74 -0.01 0.91
N TYR A 116 -20.11 0.34 2.12
CA TYR A 116 -19.37 1.29 2.96
C TYR A 116 -18.33 0.58 3.80
N ALA A 117 -17.10 1.06 3.76
CA ALA A 117 -15.98 0.59 4.58
C ALA A 117 -15.41 1.76 5.41
N PRO A 118 -15.80 1.91 6.69
CA PRO A 118 -15.43 3.06 7.52
C PRO A 118 -13.94 3.12 7.84
N THR A 119 -13.23 2.00 7.78
CA THR A 119 -11.81 1.92 8.14
C THR A 119 -10.86 2.32 7.01
N THR A 120 -11.36 2.50 5.80
CA THR A 120 -10.53 3.05 4.70
C THR A 120 -10.02 4.43 5.06
N GLY A 121 -8.77 4.71 4.75
CA GLY A 121 -8.18 6.02 5.00
C GLY A 121 -7.27 6.48 3.88
N THR A 122 -6.75 7.68 4.01
CA THR A 122 -5.74 8.24 3.11
C THR A 122 -4.55 8.75 3.90
N VAL A 123 -3.37 8.58 3.34
CA VAL A 123 -2.09 9.04 3.89
C VAL A 123 -1.25 9.64 2.77
N ASN A 124 -0.46 10.66 3.05
CA ASN A 124 0.52 11.13 2.08
C ASN A 124 1.66 10.10 2.00
N PRO A 125 1.80 9.37 0.89
CA PRO A 125 2.78 8.29 0.80
C PRO A 125 4.23 8.78 0.79
N TRP A 126 4.48 9.99 0.30
CA TRP A 126 5.81 10.59 0.37
C TRP A 126 6.21 10.91 1.80
N GLN A 127 5.34 11.60 2.53
CA GLN A 127 5.60 11.95 3.94
C GLN A 127 5.79 10.69 4.77
N LEU A 128 4.95 9.65 4.58
CA LEU A 128 5.09 8.39 5.29
C LEU A 128 6.44 7.71 4.99
N GLY A 129 6.83 7.66 3.72
CA GLY A 129 8.10 7.03 3.32
C GLY A 129 9.33 7.80 3.84
N ILE A 130 9.31 9.13 3.75
CA ILE A 130 10.39 9.99 4.25
C ILE A 130 10.48 9.88 5.78
N ALA A 131 9.36 10.01 6.50
CA ALA A 131 9.34 9.90 7.96
C ALA A 131 9.81 8.53 8.45
N ALA A 132 9.45 7.44 7.77
CA ALA A 132 9.96 6.12 8.09
C ALA A 132 11.49 6.01 7.86
N TYR A 133 12.00 6.62 6.80
CA TYR A 133 13.43 6.68 6.52
C TYR A 133 14.19 7.48 7.59
N GLU A 134 13.71 8.69 7.92
CA GLU A 134 14.31 9.55 8.94
C GLU A 134 14.27 8.88 10.32
N ASN A 135 13.15 8.24 10.66
CA ASN A 135 13.03 7.48 11.90
C ASN A 135 14.05 6.33 11.97
N ALA A 136 14.27 5.62 10.86
CA ALA A 136 15.28 4.56 10.82
C ALA A 136 16.69 5.11 11.07
N LEU A 137 17.05 6.25 10.48
CA LEU A 137 18.36 6.90 10.70
C LEU A 137 18.52 7.36 12.15
N GLN A 138 17.48 7.97 12.74
CA GLN A 138 17.48 8.39 14.15
C GLN A 138 17.66 7.20 15.10
N ASN A 139 17.18 6.03 14.72
CA ASN A 139 17.37 4.79 15.46
C ASN A 139 18.68 4.03 15.12
N GLY A 140 19.61 4.69 14.43
CA GLY A 140 20.96 4.17 14.20
C GLY A 140 21.12 3.33 12.93
N ALA A 141 20.12 3.26 12.05
CA ALA A 141 20.31 2.70 10.72
C ALA A 141 21.23 3.60 9.88
N GLN A 142 21.95 2.99 8.95
CA GLN A 142 22.74 3.69 7.95
C GLN A 142 22.06 3.60 6.58
N ALA A 143 22.37 4.53 5.69
CA ALA A 143 21.88 4.49 4.32
C ALA A 143 23.00 4.82 3.32
N MET A 144 22.97 4.14 2.19
CA MET A 144 23.81 4.42 1.02
C MET A 144 22.87 4.62 -0.18
N LEU A 145 22.69 5.86 -0.59
CA LEU A 145 22.00 6.24 -1.81
C LEU A 145 22.92 6.05 -3.02
N GLU A 146 22.36 6.08 -4.23
CA GLU A 146 23.09 5.82 -5.49
C GLU A 146 23.90 4.51 -5.44
N THR A 147 23.36 3.51 -4.70
CA THR A 147 24.04 2.24 -4.46
C THR A 147 23.17 1.09 -4.95
N GLU A 148 23.53 0.59 -6.14
CA GLU A 148 22.83 -0.51 -6.79
C GLU A 148 23.47 -1.85 -6.41
N VAL A 149 22.66 -2.83 -6.02
CA VAL A 149 23.08 -4.21 -5.78
C VAL A 149 23.12 -4.94 -7.12
N LEU A 150 24.29 -5.37 -7.53
CA LEU A 150 24.58 -6.01 -8.79
C LEU A 150 24.70 -7.53 -8.68
N GLY A 151 25.08 -8.03 -7.50
CA GLY A 151 25.23 -9.46 -7.20
C GLY A 151 25.03 -9.75 -5.71
N ILE A 152 24.61 -10.98 -5.43
CA ILE A 152 24.48 -11.48 -4.05
C ILE A 152 25.06 -12.89 -4.00
N ARG A 153 26.00 -13.15 -3.10
CA ARG A 153 26.55 -14.49 -2.88
C ARG A 153 26.58 -14.86 -1.40
N LYS A 154 26.44 -16.13 -1.10
CA LYS A 154 26.61 -16.64 0.26
C LYS A 154 28.09 -16.61 0.65
N SER A 155 28.36 -16.28 1.93
CA SER A 155 29.70 -16.27 2.49
C SER A 155 29.64 -16.65 3.97
N GLY A 156 30.08 -17.85 4.32
CA GLY A 156 29.94 -18.37 5.67
C GLY A 156 28.47 -18.44 6.11
N ASP A 157 28.17 -17.79 7.24
CA ASP A 157 26.84 -17.69 7.84
C ASP A 157 26.05 -16.44 7.36
N GLY A 158 26.57 -15.70 6.36
CA GLY A 158 25.98 -14.47 5.87
C GLY A 158 26.03 -14.36 4.36
N TYR A 159 26.08 -13.11 3.89
CA TYR A 159 26.03 -12.73 2.48
C TYR A 159 27.05 -11.64 2.18
N ILE A 160 27.52 -11.63 0.94
CA ILE A 160 28.25 -10.52 0.33
C ILE A 160 27.39 -9.98 -0.79
N LEU A 161 27.12 -8.67 -0.72
CA LEU A 161 26.44 -7.90 -1.75
C LEU A 161 27.50 -7.20 -2.60
N GLU A 162 27.51 -7.46 -3.90
CA GLU A 162 28.32 -6.73 -4.87
C GLU A 162 27.54 -5.51 -5.32
N THR A 163 28.10 -4.32 -5.15
CA THR A 163 27.46 -3.06 -5.51
C THR A 163 28.34 -2.24 -6.43
N ASN A 164 27.75 -1.23 -7.08
CA ASN A 164 28.53 -0.24 -7.86
C ASN A 164 29.53 0.58 -6.99
N LYS A 165 29.47 0.46 -5.66
CA LYS A 165 30.37 1.14 -4.71
C LYS A 165 31.27 0.18 -3.92
N GLY A 166 31.31 -1.10 -4.32
CA GLY A 166 32.14 -2.13 -3.67
C GLY A 166 31.31 -3.20 -2.96
N GLU A 167 31.99 -4.07 -2.23
CA GLU A 167 31.38 -5.19 -1.53
C GLU A 167 30.89 -4.80 -0.15
N ILE A 168 29.71 -5.33 0.24
CA ILE A 168 29.12 -5.14 1.56
C ILE A 168 28.82 -6.51 2.17
N HIS A 169 29.32 -6.75 3.38
CA HIS A 169 29.13 -7.98 4.13
C HIS A 169 27.97 -7.83 5.11
N CYS A 170 27.04 -8.78 5.14
CA CYS A 170 25.92 -8.77 6.06
C CYS A 170 25.48 -10.19 6.45
N LYS A 171 24.76 -10.31 7.56
CA LYS A 171 24.19 -11.58 8.03
C LYS A 171 22.86 -11.90 7.38
N MET A 172 22.10 -10.88 7.01
CA MET A 172 20.74 -11.03 6.48
C MET A 172 20.46 -9.96 5.43
N VAL A 173 19.70 -10.33 4.42
CA VAL A 173 19.26 -9.44 3.35
C VAL A 173 17.73 -9.40 3.34
N PHE A 174 17.16 -8.20 3.37
CA PHE A 174 15.76 -7.95 3.13
C PHE A 174 15.59 -7.35 1.75
N ASN A 175 14.96 -8.08 0.86
CA ASN A 175 14.67 -7.60 -0.49
C ASN A 175 13.41 -6.73 -0.47
N CYS A 176 13.62 -5.42 -0.49
CA CYS A 176 12.57 -4.40 -0.56
C CYS A 176 12.59 -3.63 -1.89
N ALA A 177 13.09 -4.25 -2.96
CA ALA A 177 13.35 -3.59 -4.25
C ALA A 177 12.09 -3.29 -5.09
N GLY A 178 10.89 -3.37 -4.52
CA GLY A 178 9.64 -2.96 -5.17
C GLY A 178 9.43 -3.68 -6.51
N LEU A 179 9.32 -2.93 -7.60
CA LEU A 179 9.14 -3.48 -8.96
C LEU A 179 10.33 -4.29 -9.49
N HIS A 180 11.46 -4.27 -8.78
CA HIS A 180 12.68 -5.02 -9.14
C HIS A 180 12.94 -6.19 -8.19
N ALA A 181 11.99 -6.51 -7.30
CA ALA A 181 12.21 -7.52 -6.28
C ALA A 181 12.45 -8.92 -6.85
N ASP A 182 11.82 -9.28 -7.97
CA ASP A 182 12.07 -10.54 -8.69
C ASP A 182 13.51 -10.59 -9.22
N ARG A 183 14.01 -9.51 -9.81
CA ARG A 183 15.38 -9.42 -10.33
C ARG A 183 16.43 -9.52 -9.21
N VAL A 184 16.18 -8.83 -8.08
CA VAL A 184 17.08 -8.93 -6.92
C VAL A 184 17.07 -10.33 -6.34
N GLN A 185 15.93 -11.02 -6.31
CA GLN A 185 15.85 -12.43 -5.90
C GLN A 185 16.69 -13.34 -6.80
N GLU A 186 16.68 -13.10 -8.11
CA GLU A 186 17.42 -13.88 -9.10
C GLU A 186 18.95 -13.70 -9.02
N LEU A 187 19.44 -12.70 -8.29
CA LEU A 187 20.88 -12.56 -8.04
C LEU A 187 21.45 -13.69 -7.16
N ILE A 188 20.61 -14.44 -6.48
CA ILE A 188 21.05 -15.51 -5.56
C ILE A 188 20.23 -16.80 -5.67
N PHE A 189 18.99 -16.74 -6.15
CA PHE A 189 18.10 -17.89 -6.27
C PHE A 189 17.66 -18.13 -7.71
N GLU A 190 17.32 -19.36 -8.03
CA GLU A 190 16.65 -19.67 -9.29
C GLU A 190 15.31 -18.90 -9.40
N PRO A 191 14.93 -18.47 -10.62
CA PRO A 191 13.70 -17.74 -10.85
C PRO A 191 12.47 -18.51 -10.33
N SER A 192 11.79 -17.97 -9.33
CA SER A 192 10.58 -18.57 -8.74
C SER A 192 9.36 -17.64 -8.77
N VAL A 193 9.60 -16.35 -8.95
CA VAL A 193 8.58 -15.31 -9.01
C VAL A 193 8.89 -14.39 -10.18
N ARG A 194 7.84 -13.95 -10.88
CA ARG A 194 7.91 -12.89 -11.90
C ARG A 194 6.89 -11.82 -11.57
N LEU A 195 7.33 -10.59 -11.50
CA LEU A 195 6.45 -9.45 -11.35
C LEU A 195 5.90 -9.05 -12.71
N ARG A 196 4.58 -9.04 -12.82
CA ARG A 196 3.89 -8.45 -13.96
C ARG A 196 3.54 -7.00 -13.62
N LEU A 197 4.01 -6.09 -14.46
CA LEU A 197 3.74 -4.67 -14.28
C LEU A 197 2.44 -4.31 -14.99
N ASP A 198 1.50 -3.73 -14.25
CA ASP A 198 0.28 -3.13 -14.80
C ASP A 198 0.37 -1.62 -14.61
N GLY A 199 0.16 -0.86 -15.68
CA GLY A 199 0.11 0.60 -15.64
C GLY A 199 -1.26 1.09 -15.16
N ALA A 200 -1.26 2.13 -14.34
CA ALA A 200 -2.46 2.86 -13.97
C ALA A 200 -2.28 4.34 -14.31
N GLU A 201 -3.33 4.97 -14.82
CA GLU A 201 -3.34 6.40 -15.11
C GLU A 201 -4.04 7.16 -13.98
N TYR A 202 -3.51 8.31 -13.62
CA TYR A 202 -4.08 9.20 -12.62
C TYR A 202 -4.38 10.56 -13.23
N LEU A 203 -5.61 11.03 -13.03
CA LEU A 203 -5.99 12.40 -13.32
C LEU A 203 -5.92 13.20 -12.02
N VAL A 204 -5.05 14.18 -11.97
CA VAL A 204 -4.90 15.06 -10.82
C VAL A 204 -5.78 16.30 -11.04
N LEU A 205 -6.76 16.49 -10.15
CA LEU A 205 -7.61 17.66 -10.15
C LEU A 205 -6.94 18.84 -9.45
N ASP A 206 -7.30 20.05 -9.88
CA ASP A 206 -6.89 21.27 -9.19
C ASP A 206 -7.35 21.25 -7.73
N ARG A 207 -6.55 21.84 -6.85
CA ARG A 207 -6.86 21.88 -5.42
C ARG A 207 -8.17 22.62 -5.10
N MET A 208 -8.63 23.50 -5.99
CA MET A 208 -9.90 24.24 -5.86
C MET A 208 -11.10 23.42 -6.38
N ALA A 209 -10.87 22.31 -7.05
CA ALA A 209 -11.95 21.44 -7.46
C ALA A 209 -12.73 20.91 -6.24
N PRO A 210 -14.04 20.72 -6.34
CA PRO A 210 -14.81 20.06 -5.30
C PRO A 210 -14.22 18.68 -4.98
N LYS A 211 -14.17 18.33 -3.70
CA LYS A 211 -13.58 17.09 -3.23
C LYS A 211 -14.65 16.21 -2.61
N PRO A 212 -14.68 14.92 -2.93
CA PRO A 212 -15.51 13.97 -2.20
C PRO A 212 -15.04 13.87 -0.75
N CYS A 213 -15.99 13.60 0.14
CA CYS A 213 -15.69 13.41 1.56
C CYS A 213 -15.05 12.05 1.84
N ARG A 214 -15.17 11.12 0.90
CA ARG A 214 -14.73 9.72 1.03
C ARG A 214 -14.01 9.24 -0.20
N VAL A 215 -13.28 8.14 -0.05
CA VAL A 215 -12.75 7.40 -1.22
C VAL A 215 -13.91 6.72 -1.95
N ILE A 216 -13.99 6.90 -3.25
CA ILE A 216 -15.05 6.31 -4.07
C ILE A 216 -14.44 5.28 -5.02
N PHE A 217 -14.98 4.06 -4.99
CA PHE A 217 -14.69 3.01 -5.94
C PHE A 217 -15.94 2.68 -6.74
N HIS A 218 -15.76 2.29 -7.97
CA HIS A 218 -16.85 1.85 -8.84
C HIS A 218 -16.74 0.37 -9.14
N GLN A 219 -17.85 -0.36 -8.96
CA GLN A 219 -17.98 -1.76 -9.38
C GLN A 219 -18.67 -1.79 -10.75
N ALA A 220 -17.87 -2.13 -11.76
CA ALA A 220 -18.40 -2.43 -13.10
C ALA A 220 -18.94 -3.87 -13.17
#